data_1e058c59e9e5993682de511c35cd5afd
#
_entry.id   1e058c59e9e5993682de511c35cd5afd
#
_cell.length_a   1.000
_cell.length_b   1.000
_cell.length_c   1.000
_cell.angle_alpha   90.00
_cell.angle_beta   90.00
_cell.angle_gamma   90.00
#
_symmetry.space_group_name_H-M   'P 1'
#
loop_
_entity.id
_entity.type
_entity.pdbx_description
1 polymer ?
#
loop_
_entity_poly.entity_id
_entity_poly.type
_entity_poly.pdbx_seq_one_letter_code
_entity_poly.pdbx_strand_id
1 'polypeptide(L)'
;MSHYVSVTDLPAEGEKLQLAKFVSWRSIFLLTGVAGVAVSLYLFFIGGEAANSYAFSYLFALEVFFTITAGALFWVLLHNASNSSWGVAIRRIPELMTQMFLPLFVLAIPLFMPFVPHKPAWMGHVWEWVGIHAQIMENPPAGVSTLRDGLAATHDTALLYKKFPYLHNGFGGIIPGMDLRMIIFFGLLFLIGSKLLGYSLSQDKTCEVQPTYSARRFSCGMLPVFAVVSTFAAIDWVMSMNYLWFSTMFGVNIFAGSALASMAAVILIVGTLVKTGHFRHIVTEEHFHLMGKLMHAFIIFWAYIAFCQFFLIWYANIPEETQFYAIRNTGGWWYFSLALVFLHFAVPFAFLLKRNAKRNLNAVMAVAAFVIGVHMLELYWMIIPERGRALYEFSTAPDTGRFFRDILFDGLAFLTFAGVYGFFLIRQLNKHSLYPCGDPRLEESVNVVS
;
A
#
# COMPACT_ATOMS: atom_id res chain seq x y z
N MET A 1 -39.21 6.33 10.58
CA MET A 1 -38.68 7.41 11.44
C MET A 1 -37.31 6.97 11.91
N SER A 2 -36.23 7.62 11.50
CA SER A 2 -34.90 7.35 12.03
C SER A 2 -34.90 7.76 13.49
N HIS A 3 -34.64 6.85 14.41
CA HIS A 3 -34.44 7.17 15.81
C HIS A 3 -33.22 8.11 15.89
N TYR A 4 -33.42 9.33 16.39
CA TYR A 4 -32.32 10.23 16.71
C TYR A 4 -31.53 9.61 17.87
N VAL A 5 -30.22 9.44 17.70
CA VAL A 5 -29.34 8.86 18.73
C VAL A 5 -28.58 10.03 19.37
N SER A 6 -28.78 10.22 20.69
CA SER A 6 -27.97 11.18 21.45
C SER A 6 -26.63 10.56 21.86
N VAL A 7 -25.59 11.39 21.98
CA VAL A 7 -24.29 10.94 22.52
C VAL A 7 -24.43 10.37 23.94
N THR A 8 -25.43 10.82 24.70
CA THR A 8 -25.73 10.27 26.05
C THR A 8 -26.20 8.82 26.03
N ASP A 9 -26.71 8.34 24.89
CA ASP A 9 -27.16 6.95 24.72
C ASP A 9 -26.00 5.99 24.41
N LEU A 10 -24.81 6.55 24.13
CA LEU A 10 -23.60 5.79 23.79
C LEU A 10 -22.72 5.55 25.03
N PRO A 11 -21.97 4.45 25.08
CA PRO A 11 -21.02 4.20 26.17
C PRO A 11 -19.99 5.33 26.29
N ALA A 12 -19.88 5.93 27.49
CA ALA A 12 -18.97 7.04 27.74
C ALA A 12 -17.49 6.71 27.48
N GLU A 13 -17.07 5.45 27.72
CA GLU A 13 -15.72 4.96 27.42
C GLU A 13 -15.54 4.48 25.97
N GLY A 14 -16.56 4.63 25.14
CA GLY A 14 -16.62 4.07 23.80
C GLY A 14 -16.78 2.54 23.79
N GLU A 15 -16.79 1.95 22.60
CA GLU A 15 -16.95 0.51 22.42
C GLU A 15 -15.60 -0.15 22.18
N LYS A 16 -15.31 -1.24 22.91
CA LYS A 16 -14.09 -2.05 22.74
C LYS A 16 -14.38 -3.33 21.98
N LEU A 17 -13.36 -3.80 21.27
CA LEU A 17 -13.46 -5.07 20.55
C LEU A 17 -13.76 -6.23 21.51
N GLN A 18 -14.79 -7.01 21.22
CA GLN A 18 -15.07 -8.26 21.94
C GLN A 18 -14.11 -9.35 21.47
N LEU A 19 -12.92 -9.38 22.08
CA LEU A 19 -11.81 -10.23 21.65
C LEU A 19 -12.20 -11.72 21.54
N ALA A 20 -13.12 -12.19 22.37
CA ALA A 20 -13.63 -13.58 22.35
C ALA A 20 -14.13 -14.01 20.95
N LYS A 21 -14.72 -13.09 20.19
CA LYS A 21 -15.20 -13.34 18.81
C LYS A 21 -14.09 -13.43 17.78
N PHE A 22 -12.89 -12.95 18.11
CA PHE A 22 -11.74 -12.84 17.19
C PHE A 22 -10.54 -13.68 17.62
N VAL A 23 -10.65 -14.51 18.67
CA VAL A 23 -9.54 -15.33 19.19
C VAL A 23 -9.00 -16.27 18.11
N SER A 24 -9.89 -16.96 17.38
CA SER A 24 -9.49 -17.88 16.31
C SER A 24 -8.74 -17.14 15.19
N TRP A 25 -9.26 -16.01 14.73
CA TRP A 25 -8.59 -15.18 13.71
C TRP A 25 -7.23 -14.67 14.18
N ARG A 26 -7.16 -14.18 15.43
CA ARG A 26 -5.90 -13.72 16.03
C ARG A 26 -4.86 -14.85 16.08
N SER A 27 -5.26 -16.06 16.46
CA SER A 27 -4.35 -17.22 16.52
C SER A 27 -3.90 -17.66 15.14
N ILE A 28 -4.80 -17.70 14.16
CA ILE A 28 -4.45 -18.01 12.76
C ILE A 28 -3.45 -16.99 12.23
N PHE A 29 -3.72 -15.69 12.39
CA PHE A 29 -2.79 -14.63 11.92
C PHE A 29 -1.45 -14.68 12.63
N LEU A 30 -1.40 -14.99 13.93
CA LEU A 30 -0.15 -15.16 14.64
C LEU A 30 0.67 -16.33 14.09
N LEU A 31 0.04 -17.50 13.94
CA LEU A 31 0.70 -18.69 13.44
C LEU A 31 1.19 -18.53 12.01
N THR A 32 0.35 -18.02 11.12
CA THR A 32 0.73 -17.76 9.72
C THR A 32 1.82 -16.69 9.62
N GLY A 33 1.74 -15.63 10.42
CA GLY A 33 2.75 -14.59 10.47
C GLY A 33 4.10 -15.09 10.95
N VAL A 34 4.14 -15.80 12.09
CA VAL A 34 5.40 -16.34 12.66
C VAL A 34 6.03 -17.39 11.73
N ALA A 35 5.23 -18.36 11.26
CA ALA A 35 5.72 -19.38 10.33
C ALA A 35 6.19 -18.75 9.01
N GLY A 36 5.44 -17.81 8.46
CA GLY A 36 5.78 -17.11 7.24
C GLY A 36 7.07 -16.30 7.36
N VAL A 37 7.26 -15.55 8.45
CA VAL A 37 8.51 -14.81 8.72
C VAL A 37 9.69 -15.75 8.83
N ALA A 38 9.55 -16.87 9.55
CA ALA A 38 10.63 -17.86 9.70
C ALA A 38 11.04 -18.44 8.33
N VAL A 39 10.07 -18.82 7.49
CA VAL A 39 10.34 -19.34 6.14
C VAL A 39 10.92 -18.25 5.24
N SER A 40 10.46 -17.02 5.33
CA SER A 40 10.99 -15.89 4.54
C SER A 40 12.47 -15.63 4.88
N LEU A 41 12.81 -15.58 6.15
CA LEU A 41 14.19 -15.40 6.61
C LEU A 41 15.09 -16.58 6.17
N TYR A 42 14.56 -17.80 6.23
CA TYR A 42 15.27 -18.99 5.76
C TYR A 42 15.57 -18.92 4.26
N LEU A 43 14.59 -18.53 3.42
CA LEU A 43 14.78 -18.37 1.98
C LEU A 43 15.82 -17.29 1.65
N PHE A 44 15.77 -16.14 2.33
CA PHE A 44 16.79 -15.11 2.17
C PHE A 44 18.16 -15.54 2.66
N PHE A 45 18.24 -16.35 3.72
CA PHE A 45 19.50 -16.86 4.26
C PHE A 45 20.16 -17.87 3.33
N ILE A 46 19.40 -18.80 2.73
CA ILE A 46 19.94 -19.78 1.78
C ILE A 46 20.49 -19.08 0.53
N GLY A 47 19.84 -17.99 0.09
CA GLY A 47 20.23 -17.27 -1.11
C GLY A 47 19.91 -18.03 -2.40
N GLY A 48 20.67 -17.74 -3.44
CA GLY A 48 20.54 -18.41 -4.75
C GLY A 48 19.26 -18.07 -5.51
N GLU A 49 18.90 -18.91 -6.48
CA GLU A 49 17.76 -18.69 -7.37
C GLU A 49 16.42 -18.59 -6.63
N ALA A 50 16.25 -19.34 -5.54
CA ALA A 50 15.04 -19.28 -4.72
C ALA A 50 14.86 -17.92 -4.07
N ALA A 51 15.92 -17.36 -3.47
CA ALA A 51 15.88 -16.02 -2.86
C ALA A 51 15.65 -14.94 -3.92
N ASN A 52 16.26 -15.06 -5.10
CA ASN A 52 16.11 -14.11 -6.19
C ASN A 52 14.63 -14.04 -6.67
N SER A 53 13.99 -15.19 -6.87
CA SER A 53 12.58 -15.24 -7.23
C SER A 53 11.66 -14.79 -6.09
N TYR A 54 11.95 -15.24 -4.86
CA TYR A 54 11.15 -14.91 -3.68
C TYR A 54 11.14 -13.41 -3.35
N ALA A 55 12.23 -12.70 -3.62
CA ALA A 55 12.33 -11.27 -3.36
C ALA A 55 11.27 -10.45 -4.13
N PHE A 56 10.92 -10.83 -5.37
CA PHE A 56 9.82 -10.21 -6.11
C PHE A 56 8.46 -10.47 -5.46
N SER A 57 8.22 -11.71 -5.02
CA SER A 57 6.99 -12.07 -4.30
C SER A 57 6.87 -11.30 -2.99
N TYR A 58 8.00 -11.11 -2.30
CA TYR A 58 8.08 -10.39 -1.04
C TYR A 58 7.83 -8.89 -1.23
N LEU A 59 8.40 -8.28 -2.29
CA LEU A 59 8.11 -6.88 -2.66
C LEU A 59 6.64 -6.70 -3.02
N PHE A 60 6.05 -7.61 -3.81
CA PHE A 60 4.63 -7.59 -4.13
C PHE A 60 3.76 -7.59 -2.87
N ALA A 61 4.02 -8.50 -1.94
CA ALA A 61 3.27 -8.57 -0.69
C ALA A 61 3.45 -7.31 0.18
N LEU A 62 4.68 -6.79 0.27
CA LEU A 62 4.95 -5.52 0.96
C LEU A 62 4.12 -4.38 0.38
N GLU A 63 4.11 -4.23 -0.95
CA GLU A 63 3.37 -3.16 -1.63
C GLU A 63 1.87 -3.26 -1.43
N VAL A 64 1.27 -4.45 -1.42
CA VAL A 64 -0.16 -4.63 -1.14
C VAL A 64 -0.52 -4.04 0.22
N PHE A 65 0.20 -4.40 1.27
CA PHE A 65 -0.12 -3.93 2.63
C PHE A 65 0.34 -2.49 2.89
N PHE A 66 1.43 -2.07 2.25
CA PHE A 66 1.90 -0.68 2.31
C PHE A 66 0.88 0.28 1.68
N THR A 67 0.40 -0.01 0.47
CA THR A 67 -0.57 0.84 -0.23
C THR A 67 -1.89 0.94 0.52
N ILE A 68 -2.42 -0.16 1.08
CA ILE A 68 -3.61 -0.13 1.94
C ILE A 68 -3.38 0.76 3.17
N THR A 69 -2.21 0.68 3.81
CA THR A 69 -1.88 1.49 4.99
C THR A 69 -1.67 2.96 4.65
N ALA A 70 -1.00 3.24 3.52
CA ALA A 70 -0.79 4.60 3.02
C ALA A 70 -2.13 5.27 2.64
N GLY A 71 -3.02 4.54 1.98
CA GLY A 71 -4.37 5.01 1.70
C GLY A 71 -5.18 5.27 2.97
N ALA A 72 -5.01 4.47 4.04
CA ALA A 72 -5.64 4.74 5.33
C ALA A 72 -5.15 6.06 5.94
N LEU A 73 -3.85 6.34 5.87
CA LEU A 73 -3.29 7.61 6.31
C LEU A 73 -3.83 8.79 5.47
N PHE A 74 -3.93 8.62 4.14
CA PHE A 74 -4.55 9.63 3.28
C PHE A 74 -5.97 9.96 3.74
N TRP A 75 -6.82 8.96 4.00
CA TRP A 75 -8.18 9.17 4.45
C TRP A 75 -8.25 9.89 5.80
N VAL A 76 -7.37 9.56 6.74
CA VAL A 76 -7.26 10.26 8.03
C VAL A 76 -6.87 11.72 7.83
N LEU A 77 -5.86 11.98 7.00
CA LEU A 77 -5.41 13.34 6.69
C LEU A 77 -6.52 14.16 6.01
N LEU A 78 -7.15 13.60 4.98
CA LEU A 78 -8.22 14.26 4.23
C LEU A 78 -9.42 14.55 5.13
N HIS A 79 -9.85 13.58 5.94
CA HIS A 79 -10.96 13.72 6.87
C HIS A 79 -10.75 14.87 7.86
N ASN A 80 -9.57 14.94 8.48
CA ASN A 80 -9.24 16.03 9.41
C ASN A 80 -9.07 17.37 8.68
N ALA A 81 -8.41 17.43 7.53
CA ALA A 81 -8.20 18.65 6.78
C ALA A 81 -9.52 19.27 6.29
N SER A 82 -10.43 18.44 5.77
CA SER A 82 -11.76 18.87 5.31
C SER A 82 -12.75 19.15 6.44
N ASN A 83 -12.37 18.88 7.69
CA ASN A 83 -13.25 18.96 8.86
C ASN A 83 -14.56 18.18 8.72
N SER A 84 -14.48 17.00 8.09
CA SER A 84 -15.64 16.17 7.79
C SER A 84 -16.26 15.59 9.06
N SER A 85 -17.57 15.75 9.25
CA SER A 85 -18.28 15.22 10.41
C SER A 85 -18.79 13.80 10.22
N TRP A 86 -19.27 13.47 9.01
CA TRP A 86 -19.91 12.18 8.73
C TRP A 86 -19.07 10.96 9.08
N GLY A 87 -17.76 11.05 8.91
CA GLY A 87 -16.83 9.93 9.09
C GLY A 87 -16.28 9.78 10.51
N VAL A 88 -16.68 10.66 11.47
CA VAL A 88 -16.15 10.59 12.84
C VAL A 88 -16.43 9.23 13.47
N ALA A 89 -17.61 8.65 13.25
CA ALA A 89 -17.99 7.33 13.75
C ALA A 89 -17.05 6.19 13.31
N ILE A 90 -16.44 6.33 12.13
CA ILE A 90 -15.58 5.28 11.53
C ILE A 90 -14.09 5.64 11.51
N ARG A 91 -13.74 6.91 11.76
CA ARG A 91 -12.37 7.45 11.61
C ARG A 91 -11.32 6.69 12.42
N ARG A 92 -11.68 6.14 13.57
CA ARG A 92 -10.76 5.38 14.41
C ARG A 92 -10.18 4.15 13.69
N ILE A 93 -10.92 3.51 12.79
CA ILE A 93 -10.46 2.34 12.07
C ILE A 93 -9.26 2.67 11.16
N PRO A 94 -9.32 3.64 10.22
CA PRO A 94 -8.14 4.02 9.45
C PRO A 94 -7.02 4.62 10.33
N GLU A 95 -7.31 5.33 11.43
CA GLU A 95 -6.29 5.79 12.38
C GLU A 95 -5.49 4.61 12.96
N LEU A 96 -6.15 3.51 13.35
CA LEU A 96 -5.48 2.30 13.84
C LEU A 96 -4.74 1.54 12.74
N MET A 97 -5.25 1.57 11.49
CA MET A 97 -4.54 0.99 10.34
C MET A 97 -3.20 1.69 10.09
N THR A 98 -3.07 3.00 10.34
CA THR A 98 -1.79 3.71 10.17
C THR A 98 -0.68 3.18 11.08
N GLN A 99 -1.02 2.53 12.20
CA GLN A 99 -0.03 1.94 13.10
C GLN A 99 0.67 0.72 12.48
N MET A 100 0.13 0.21 11.38
CA MET A 100 0.71 -0.92 10.64
C MET A 100 1.99 -0.54 9.88
N PHE A 101 2.31 0.73 9.72
CA PHE A 101 3.61 1.13 9.17
C PHE A 101 4.79 0.55 9.98
N LEU A 102 4.65 0.42 11.29
CA LEU A 102 5.73 -0.13 12.13
C LEU A 102 6.01 -1.63 11.87
N PRO A 103 5.03 -2.55 11.94
CA PRO A 103 5.30 -3.94 11.58
C PRO A 103 5.68 -4.11 10.10
N LEU A 104 5.15 -3.30 9.17
CA LEU A 104 5.55 -3.32 7.76
C LEU A 104 6.99 -2.86 7.58
N PHE A 105 7.44 -1.85 8.31
CA PHE A 105 8.85 -1.44 8.33
C PHE A 105 9.77 -2.59 8.73
N VAL A 106 9.42 -3.31 9.81
CA VAL A 106 10.22 -4.47 10.27
C VAL A 106 10.28 -5.56 9.19
N LEU A 107 9.16 -5.83 8.52
CA LEU A 107 9.12 -6.77 7.39
C LEU A 107 9.88 -6.26 6.15
N ALA A 108 10.01 -4.97 5.96
CA ALA A 108 10.76 -4.41 4.84
C ALA A 108 12.30 -4.55 5.01
N ILE A 109 12.81 -4.64 6.25
CA ILE A 109 14.25 -4.71 6.53
C ILE A 109 14.97 -5.83 5.75
N PRO A 110 14.51 -7.09 5.72
CA PRO A 110 15.18 -8.16 4.98
C PRO A 110 15.30 -7.88 3.48
N LEU A 111 14.33 -7.18 2.90
CA LEU A 111 14.31 -6.87 1.46
C LEU A 111 15.29 -5.75 1.10
N PHE A 112 15.35 -4.68 1.88
CA PHE A 112 16.15 -3.49 1.57
C PHE A 112 17.55 -3.50 2.18
N MET A 113 17.79 -4.30 3.22
CA MET A 113 19.09 -4.43 3.90
C MET A 113 19.82 -3.09 4.12
N PRO A 114 19.19 -2.10 4.81
CA PRO A 114 19.66 -0.70 4.79
C PRO A 114 21.04 -0.48 5.40
N PHE A 115 21.53 -1.39 6.23
CA PHE A 115 22.81 -1.24 6.91
C PHE A 115 23.91 -2.20 6.40
N VAL A 116 23.65 -2.92 5.30
CA VAL A 116 24.61 -3.89 4.75
C VAL A 116 25.36 -3.26 3.59
N PRO A 117 26.69 -3.10 3.68
CA PRO A 117 27.51 -2.47 2.63
C PRO A 117 27.49 -3.28 1.32
N HIS A 118 27.66 -4.61 1.43
CA HIS A 118 27.59 -5.52 0.28
C HIS A 118 26.16 -6.04 0.14
N LYS A 119 25.45 -5.56 -0.86
CA LYS A 119 24.04 -5.94 -1.09
C LYS A 119 23.94 -7.40 -1.55
N PRO A 120 22.96 -8.16 -1.02
CA PRO A 120 22.73 -9.53 -1.46
C PRO A 120 22.34 -9.60 -2.94
N ALA A 121 22.65 -10.73 -3.58
CA ALA A 121 22.38 -10.92 -5.01
C ALA A 121 20.92 -10.70 -5.42
N TRP A 122 19.94 -11.08 -4.58
CA TRP A 122 18.51 -10.83 -4.88
C TRP A 122 18.17 -9.37 -5.05
N MET A 123 18.84 -8.44 -4.36
CA MET A 123 18.62 -7.01 -4.58
C MET A 123 19.00 -6.59 -6.00
N GLY A 124 20.09 -7.14 -6.55
CA GLY A 124 20.50 -6.88 -7.92
C GLY A 124 19.55 -7.49 -8.96
N HIS A 125 18.78 -8.51 -8.59
CA HIS A 125 17.73 -9.06 -9.47
C HIS A 125 16.43 -8.25 -9.40
N VAL A 126 16.02 -7.79 -8.22
CA VAL A 126 14.83 -6.95 -8.06
C VAL A 126 15.08 -5.55 -8.63
N TRP A 127 16.21 -4.95 -8.30
CA TRP A 127 16.65 -3.65 -8.79
C TRP A 127 17.92 -3.79 -9.62
N GLU A 128 17.76 -3.90 -10.92
CA GLU A 128 18.86 -4.17 -11.87
C GLU A 128 20.04 -3.22 -11.69
N TRP A 129 19.78 -1.93 -11.40
CA TRP A 129 20.82 -0.94 -11.17
C TRP A 129 21.71 -1.27 -9.95
N VAL A 130 21.18 -1.96 -8.93
CA VAL A 130 21.99 -2.44 -7.79
C VAL A 130 22.96 -3.54 -8.23
N GLY A 131 22.52 -4.45 -9.10
CA GLY A 131 23.35 -5.50 -9.69
C GLY A 131 24.48 -4.91 -10.55
N ILE A 132 24.17 -3.94 -11.39
CA ILE A 132 25.17 -3.23 -12.22
C ILE A 132 26.19 -2.52 -11.33
N HIS A 133 25.78 -1.86 -10.26
CA HIS A 133 26.70 -1.21 -9.32
C HIS A 133 27.64 -2.24 -8.66
N ALA A 134 27.12 -3.40 -8.24
CA ALA A 134 27.93 -4.45 -7.63
C ALA A 134 28.98 -4.98 -8.63
N GLN A 135 28.60 -5.24 -9.88
CA GLN A 135 29.50 -5.71 -10.93
C GLN A 135 30.64 -4.73 -11.22
N ILE A 136 30.35 -3.43 -11.30
CA ILE A 136 31.37 -2.40 -11.54
C ILE A 136 32.32 -2.29 -10.35
N MET A 137 31.81 -2.46 -9.13
CA MET A 137 32.67 -2.41 -7.92
C MET A 137 33.56 -3.66 -7.77
N GLU A 138 33.07 -4.83 -8.17
CA GLU A 138 33.84 -6.09 -8.15
C GLU A 138 34.89 -6.16 -9.26
N ASN A 139 34.56 -5.66 -10.47
CA ASN A 139 35.39 -5.69 -11.65
C ASN A 139 35.46 -4.29 -12.30
N PRO A 140 36.18 -3.33 -11.70
CA PRO A 140 36.25 -1.98 -12.23
C PRO A 140 36.94 -1.96 -13.59
N PRO A 141 36.39 -1.25 -14.58
CA PRO A 141 37.07 -1.02 -15.86
C PRO A 141 38.45 -0.39 -15.68
N ALA A 142 39.37 -0.69 -16.60
CA ALA A 142 40.76 -0.18 -16.51
C ALA A 142 40.80 1.36 -16.38
N GLY A 143 41.50 1.86 -15.35
CA GLY A 143 41.61 3.31 -15.11
C GLY A 143 40.44 3.94 -14.33
N VAL A 144 39.48 3.15 -13.86
CA VAL A 144 38.33 3.61 -13.09
C VAL A 144 38.58 3.44 -11.60
N SER A 145 38.46 4.51 -10.83
CA SER A 145 38.66 4.53 -9.38
C SER A 145 37.36 4.67 -8.59
N THR A 146 36.29 5.12 -9.24
CA THR A 146 34.99 5.32 -8.58
C THR A 146 33.87 4.63 -9.35
N LEU A 147 32.79 4.26 -8.65
CA LEU A 147 31.58 3.71 -9.25
C LEU A 147 30.99 4.66 -10.33
N ARG A 148 31.03 5.97 -10.06
CA ARG A 148 30.56 6.99 -10.99
C ARG A 148 31.34 7.00 -12.29
N ASP A 149 32.66 6.88 -12.21
CA ASP A 149 33.53 6.83 -13.39
C ASP A 149 33.33 5.52 -14.17
N GLY A 150 33.09 4.42 -13.47
CA GLY A 150 32.74 3.14 -14.07
C GLY A 150 31.44 3.19 -14.89
N LEU A 151 30.41 3.81 -14.36
CA LEU A 151 29.15 4.04 -15.07
C LEU A 151 29.32 4.94 -16.30
N ALA A 152 30.22 5.95 -16.22
CA ALA A 152 30.49 6.85 -17.34
C ALA A 152 31.29 6.16 -18.47
N ALA A 153 32.14 5.19 -18.11
CA ALA A 153 33.01 4.48 -19.07
C ALA A 153 32.25 3.45 -19.92
N THR A 154 31.06 3.02 -19.51
CA THR A 154 30.28 1.98 -20.18
C THR A 154 29.10 2.63 -20.92
N HIS A 155 29.06 2.50 -22.24
CA HIS A 155 28.02 3.16 -23.07
C HIS A 155 26.60 2.76 -22.69
N ASP A 156 26.38 1.49 -22.34
CA ASP A 156 25.06 0.96 -21.97
C ASP A 156 24.54 1.47 -20.62
N THR A 157 25.42 2.08 -19.81
CA THR A 157 25.07 2.61 -18.48
C THR A 157 24.96 4.13 -18.43
N ALA A 158 24.99 4.83 -19.57
CA ALA A 158 24.94 6.29 -19.63
C ALA A 158 23.68 6.88 -18.96
N LEU A 159 22.53 6.21 -19.09
CA LEU A 159 21.28 6.61 -18.42
C LEU A 159 21.36 6.39 -16.91
N LEU A 160 21.97 5.28 -16.48
CA LEU A 160 22.17 4.98 -15.07
C LEU A 160 23.11 6.00 -14.42
N TYR A 161 24.17 6.42 -15.14
CA TYR A 161 25.06 7.50 -14.71
C TYR A 161 24.29 8.81 -14.45
N LYS A 162 23.32 9.17 -15.30
CA LYS A 162 22.48 10.36 -15.10
C LYS A 162 21.56 10.22 -13.88
N LYS A 163 21.05 9.01 -13.61
CA LYS A 163 20.20 8.71 -12.44
C LYS A 163 20.99 8.40 -11.16
N PHE A 164 22.30 8.22 -11.25
CA PHE A 164 23.19 7.88 -10.14
C PHE A 164 23.03 8.80 -8.91
N PRO A 165 22.97 10.16 -9.06
CA PRO A 165 22.83 11.03 -7.90
C PRO A 165 21.57 10.77 -7.09
N TYR A 166 20.49 10.35 -7.75
CA TYR A 166 19.24 10.01 -7.08
C TYR A 166 19.24 8.58 -6.51
N LEU A 167 19.59 7.58 -7.33
CA LEU A 167 19.48 6.17 -6.95
C LEU A 167 20.47 5.80 -5.84
N HIS A 168 21.74 6.18 -5.98
CA HIS A 168 22.81 5.77 -5.08
C HIS A 168 23.05 6.77 -3.94
N ASN A 169 23.26 8.04 -4.26
CA ASN A 169 23.61 9.07 -3.28
C ASN A 169 22.46 10.03 -2.94
N GLY A 170 21.28 9.88 -3.57
CA GLY A 170 20.16 10.80 -3.39
C GLY A 170 20.55 12.26 -3.59
N PHE A 171 20.11 12.92 -4.66
CA PHE A 171 20.35 14.34 -4.96
C PHE A 171 21.76 14.85 -4.61
N GLY A 172 22.81 14.17 -5.13
CA GLY A 172 24.19 14.58 -4.96
C GLY A 172 24.77 14.36 -3.55
N GLY A 173 24.22 13.41 -2.78
CA GLY A 173 24.69 13.07 -1.44
C GLY A 173 23.99 13.83 -0.31
N ILE A 174 23.06 14.74 -0.63
CA ILE A 174 22.28 15.49 0.36
C ILE A 174 21.20 14.59 0.97
N ILE A 175 20.59 13.72 0.15
CA ILE A 175 19.60 12.74 0.59
C ILE A 175 20.22 11.34 0.52
N PRO A 176 19.99 10.48 1.53
CA PRO A 176 20.52 9.12 1.53
C PRO A 176 20.01 8.29 0.35
N GLY A 177 20.71 7.21 0.00
CA GLY A 177 20.30 6.24 -1.00
C GLY A 177 18.96 5.56 -0.69
N MET A 178 18.43 4.78 -1.64
CA MET A 178 17.10 4.16 -1.57
C MET A 178 16.87 3.39 -0.26
N ASP A 179 17.86 2.67 0.23
CA ASP A 179 17.80 1.86 1.43
C ASP A 179 17.59 2.68 2.73
N LEU A 180 18.28 3.82 2.84
CA LEU A 180 18.08 4.74 3.97
C LEU A 180 16.82 5.58 3.79
N ARG A 181 16.44 5.94 2.55
CA ARG A 181 15.16 6.61 2.29
C ARG A 181 13.97 5.75 2.72
N MET A 182 14.03 4.43 2.59
CA MET A 182 13.01 3.53 3.10
C MET A 182 12.74 3.78 4.59
N ILE A 183 13.79 3.92 5.41
CA ILE A 183 13.65 4.23 6.85
C ILE A 183 12.95 5.57 7.06
N ILE A 184 13.34 6.58 6.29
CA ILE A 184 12.76 7.94 6.35
C ILE A 184 11.26 7.88 5.96
N PHE A 185 10.90 7.17 4.89
CA PHE A 185 9.51 7.08 4.42
C PHE A 185 8.62 6.38 5.45
N PHE A 186 9.01 5.20 5.91
CA PHE A 186 8.26 4.51 6.95
C PHE A 186 8.19 5.31 8.24
N GLY A 187 9.31 5.92 8.66
CA GLY A 187 9.39 6.75 9.86
C GLY A 187 8.46 7.96 9.80
N LEU A 188 8.48 8.71 8.70
CA LEU A 188 7.61 9.89 8.52
C LEU A 188 6.13 9.49 8.50
N LEU A 189 5.75 8.47 7.71
CA LEU A 189 4.37 8.02 7.60
C LEU A 189 3.85 7.50 8.95
N PHE A 190 4.66 6.72 9.67
CA PHE A 190 4.32 6.25 11.02
C PHE A 190 4.16 7.40 12.02
N LEU A 191 5.08 8.37 12.02
CA LEU A 191 5.00 9.53 12.92
C LEU A 191 3.78 10.39 12.65
N ILE A 192 3.44 10.62 11.37
CA ILE A 192 2.22 11.37 11.00
C ILE A 192 0.98 10.63 11.51
N GLY A 193 0.85 9.32 11.22
CA GLY A 193 -0.27 8.52 11.68
C GLY A 193 -0.38 8.44 13.20
N SER A 194 0.74 8.22 13.89
CA SER A 194 0.78 8.14 15.36
C SER A 194 0.41 9.45 16.03
N LYS A 195 0.83 10.60 15.48
CA LYS A 195 0.47 11.90 16.00
C LYS A 195 -1.01 12.20 15.83
N LEU A 196 -1.61 11.84 14.69
CA LEU A 196 -3.05 11.99 14.46
C LEU A 196 -3.87 11.08 15.39
N LEU A 197 -3.47 9.81 15.55
CA LEU A 197 -4.07 8.93 16.54
C LEU A 197 -3.91 9.50 17.97
N GLY A 198 -2.76 10.08 18.29
CA GLY A 198 -2.51 10.74 19.58
C GLY A 198 -3.50 11.88 19.87
N TYR A 199 -3.79 12.73 18.89
CA TYR A 199 -4.82 13.78 19.05
C TYR A 199 -6.21 13.17 19.27
N SER A 200 -6.56 12.14 18.50
CA SER A 200 -7.84 11.43 18.63
C SER A 200 -8.00 10.77 20.01
N LEU A 201 -6.95 10.13 20.54
CA LEU A 201 -6.96 9.50 21.86
C LEU A 201 -6.92 10.52 23.02
N SER A 202 -6.27 11.67 22.84
CA SER A 202 -6.32 12.74 23.85
C SER A 202 -7.71 13.33 23.95
N GLN A 203 -8.40 13.48 22.82
CA GLN A 203 -9.77 13.96 22.76
C GLN A 203 -10.76 13.04 23.50
N ASP A 204 -10.56 11.73 23.43
CA ASP A 204 -11.40 10.77 24.18
C ASP A 204 -11.32 10.97 25.70
N LYS A 205 -10.21 11.53 26.19
CA LYS A 205 -10.01 11.78 27.63
C LYS A 205 -10.49 13.16 28.08
N THR A 206 -10.32 14.16 27.22
CA THR A 206 -10.61 15.57 27.59
C THR A 206 -12.00 16.02 27.14
N CYS A 207 -12.58 15.38 26.14
CA CYS A 207 -13.83 15.79 25.45
C CYS A 207 -13.79 17.25 24.95
N GLU A 208 -12.56 17.79 24.74
CA GLU A 208 -12.36 19.15 24.28
C GLU A 208 -12.33 19.25 22.74
N VAL A 209 -12.60 20.44 22.23
CA VAL A 209 -12.53 20.71 20.77
C VAL A 209 -11.09 20.95 20.29
N GLN A 210 -10.19 21.36 21.19
CA GLN A 210 -8.81 21.73 20.84
C GLN A 210 -8.01 20.65 20.09
N PRO A 211 -8.09 19.35 20.44
CA PRO A 211 -7.44 18.31 19.65
C PRO A 211 -7.92 18.23 18.20
N THR A 212 -9.21 18.51 17.94
CA THR A 212 -9.74 18.58 16.56
C THR A 212 -9.08 19.68 15.74
N TYR A 213 -8.94 20.89 16.30
CA TYR A 213 -8.24 21.98 15.61
C TYR A 213 -6.76 21.66 15.37
N SER A 214 -6.11 21.04 16.34
CA SER A 214 -4.71 20.63 16.23
C SER A 214 -4.53 19.57 15.16
N ALA A 215 -5.40 18.55 15.10
CA ALA A 215 -5.41 17.52 14.08
C ALA A 215 -5.65 18.10 12.68
N ARG A 216 -6.61 19.02 12.54
CA ARG A 216 -6.90 19.72 11.28
C ARG A 216 -5.70 20.52 10.78
N ARG A 217 -5.14 21.38 11.63
CA ARG A 217 -3.96 22.19 11.27
C ARG A 217 -2.77 21.32 10.88
N PHE A 218 -2.51 20.27 11.64
CA PHE A 218 -1.45 19.31 11.35
C PHE A 218 -1.69 18.56 10.03
N SER A 219 -2.91 18.10 9.78
CA SER A 219 -3.27 17.39 8.54
C SER A 219 -3.10 18.26 7.29
N CYS A 220 -3.50 19.54 7.34
CA CYS A 220 -3.28 20.45 6.22
C CYS A 220 -1.80 20.61 5.85
N GLY A 221 -0.90 20.66 6.86
CA GLY A 221 0.54 20.72 6.60
C GLY A 221 1.16 19.40 6.16
N MET A 222 0.58 18.26 6.60
CA MET A 222 1.13 16.93 6.31
C MET A 222 0.62 16.29 5.01
N LEU A 223 -0.47 16.77 4.42
CA LEU A 223 -0.96 16.29 3.12
C LEU A 223 0.08 16.43 2.00
N PRO A 224 0.75 17.58 1.80
CA PRO A 224 1.84 17.69 0.83
C PRO A 224 3.02 16.77 1.14
N VAL A 225 3.39 16.63 2.42
CA VAL A 225 4.47 15.74 2.86
C VAL A 225 4.11 14.28 2.54
N PHE A 226 2.88 13.87 2.84
CA PHE A 226 2.37 12.54 2.46
C PHE A 226 2.44 12.30 0.95
N ALA A 227 2.00 13.28 0.14
CA ALA A 227 2.02 13.16 -1.32
C ALA A 227 3.45 12.97 -1.85
N VAL A 228 4.39 13.74 -1.35
CA VAL A 228 5.82 13.63 -1.73
C VAL A 228 6.38 12.28 -1.30
N VAL A 229 6.21 11.90 -0.02
CA VAL A 229 6.77 10.66 0.52
C VAL A 229 6.21 9.43 -0.17
N SER A 230 4.89 9.36 -0.38
CA SER A 230 4.26 8.21 -1.06
C SER A 230 4.65 8.11 -2.53
N THR A 231 4.80 9.25 -3.22
CA THR A 231 5.29 9.28 -4.61
C THR A 231 6.72 8.78 -4.71
N PHE A 232 7.62 9.26 -3.85
CA PHE A 232 9.01 8.81 -3.89
C PHE A 232 9.16 7.36 -3.44
N ALA A 233 8.35 6.86 -2.52
CA ALA A 233 8.32 5.43 -2.17
C ALA A 233 7.94 4.56 -3.39
N ALA A 234 6.89 4.94 -4.14
CA ALA A 234 6.48 4.25 -5.35
C ALA A 234 7.58 4.28 -6.44
N ILE A 235 8.27 5.42 -6.60
CA ILE A 235 9.41 5.56 -7.53
C ILE A 235 10.57 4.67 -7.11
N ASP A 236 10.96 4.71 -5.83
CA ASP A 236 12.13 3.98 -5.33
C ASP A 236 11.93 2.47 -5.35
N TRP A 237 10.75 2.00 -4.95
CA TRP A 237 10.57 0.57 -4.72
C TRP A 237 10.03 -0.18 -5.93
N VAL A 238 9.13 0.43 -6.69
CA VAL A 238 8.48 -0.23 -7.83
C VAL A 238 8.98 0.29 -9.17
N MET A 239 8.97 1.61 -9.40
CA MET A 239 9.38 2.14 -10.70
C MET A 239 10.86 1.90 -10.99
N SER A 240 11.73 1.97 -9.97
CA SER A 240 13.18 1.79 -10.15
C SER A 240 13.63 0.36 -10.41
N MET A 241 12.74 -0.65 -10.33
CA MET A 241 13.05 -2.01 -10.78
C MET A 241 13.54 -2.02 -12.24
N ASN A 242 12.93 -1.18 -13.08
CA ASN A 242 13.41 -0.90 -14.42
C ASN A 242 14.00 0.51 -14.47
N TYR A 243 15.33 0.65 -14.36
CA TYR A 243 15.98 1.95 -14.36
C TYR A 243 15.91 2.69 -15.71
N LEU A 244 15.60 1.98 -16.78
CA LEU A 244 15.46 2.57 -18.13
C LEU A 244 14.16 3.35 -18.27
N TRP A 245 13.11 2.89 -17.57
CA TRP A 245 11.78 3.47 -17.65
C TRP A 245 11.51 4.53 -16.56
N PHE A 246 10.65 5.49 -16.87
CA PHE A 246 10.13 6.45 -15.90
C PHE A 246 8.78 7.01 -16.34
N SER A 247 7.95 7.37 -15.36
CA SER A 247 6.70 8.09 -15.57
C SER A 247 6.43 9.01 -14.38
N THR A 248 6.15 10.28 -14.64
CA THR A 248 5.80 11.26 -13.60
C THR A 248 4.46 10.95 -12.94
N MET A 249 3.56 10.28 -13.67
CA MET A 249 2.23 9.91 -13.18
C MET A 249 2.22 8.60 -12.37
N PHE A 250 3.34 7.87 -12.32
CA PHE A 250 3.40 6.56 -11.66
C PHE A 250 3.03 6.63 -10.17
N GLY A 251 3.59 7.60 -9.44
CA GLY A 251 3.25 7.80 -8.03
C GLY A 251 1.78 8.16 -7.81
N VAL A 252 1.16 8.92 -8.72
CA VAL A 252 -0.27 9.26 -8.67
C VAL A 252 -1.13 8.03 -8.95
N ASN A 253 -0.71 7.14 -9.85
CA ASN A 253 -1.42 5.88 -10.12
C ASN A 253 -1.41 4.96 -8.89
N ILE A 254 -0.25 4.76 -8.26
CA ILE A 254 -0.12 3.99 -7.01
C ILE A 254 -0.97 4.63 -5.90
N PHE A 255 -0.95 5.96 -5.77
CA PHE A 255 -1.78 6.68 -4.79
C PHE A 255 -3.29 6.46 -5.03
N ALA A 256 -3.75 6.53 -6.29
CA ALA A 256 -5.16 6.32 -6.61
C ALA A 256 -5.62 4.90 -6.22
N GLY A 257 -4.82 3.87 -6.56
CA GLY A 257 -5.04 2.49 -6.14
C GLY A 257 -4.99 2.33 -4.61
N SER A 258 -4.06 3.00 -3.93
CA SER A 258 -3.91 2.98 -2.47
C SER A 258 -5.15 3.53 -1.75
N ALA A 259 -5.63 4.69 -2.18
CA ALA A 259 -6.82 5.32 -1.59
C ALA A 259 -8.08 4.48 -1.83
N LEU A 260 -8.20 3.89 -3.03
CA LEU A 260 -9.30 2.99 -3.39
C LEU A 260 -9.29 1.71 -2.54
N ALA A 261 -8.16 1.00 -2.49
CA ALA A 261 -8.01 -0.26 -1.76
C ALA A 261 -8.16 -0.07 -0.25
N SER A 262 -7.65 1.04 0.28
CA SER A 262 -7.81 1.38 1.69
C SER A 262 -9.26 1.65 2.07
N MET A 263 -10.03 2.39 1.27
CA MET A 263 -11.46 2.59 1.51
C MET A 263 -12.21 1.25 1.50
N ALA A 264 -11.88 0.38 0.56
CA ALA A 264 -12.42 -0.98 0.51
C ALA A 264 -12.07 -1.79 1.78
N ALA A 265 -10.82 -1.70 2.26
CA ALA A 265 -10.40 -2.35 3.51
C ALA A 265 -11.16 -1.80 4.73
N VAL A 266 -11.36 -0.49 4.82
CA VAL A 266 -12.19 0.12 5.88
C VAL A 266 -13.62 -0.39 5.84
N ILE A 267 -14.25 -0.47 4.65
CA ILE A 267 -15.60 -1.02 4.48
C ILE A 267 -15.64 -2.48 4.97
N LEU A 268 -14.66 -3.31 4.66
CA LEU A 268 -14.61 -4.70 5.11
C LEU A 268 -14.44 -4.82 6.62
N ILE A 269 -13.56 -4.03 7.22
CA ILE A 269 -13.30 -4.05 8.68
C ILE A 269 -14.55 -3.57 9.41
N VAL A 270 -15.09 -2.40 9.06
CA VAL A 270 -16.31 -1.84 9.68
C VAL A 270 -17.49 -2.77 9.48
N GLY A 271 -17.70 -3.29 8.27
CA GLY A 271 -18.77 -4.22 7.96
C GLY A 271 -18.67 -5.54 8.75
N THR A 272 -17.46 -6.06 8.97
CA THR A 272 -17.23 -7.25 9.81
C THR A 272 -17.53 -6.95 11.27
N LEU A 273 -17.14 -5.78 11.77
CA LEU A 273 -17.46 -5.34 13.12
C LEU A 273 -18.97 -5.20 13.32
N VAL A 274 -19.69 -4.60 12.36
CA VAL A 274 -21.17 -4.52 12.40
C VAL A 274 -21.82 -5.90 12.41
N LYS A 275 -21.37 -6.83 11.54
CA LYS A 275 -21.88 -8.21 11.51
C LYS A 275 -21.61 -8.98 12.80
N THR A 276 -20.55 -8.65 13.52
CA THR A 276 -20.20 -9.27 14.81
C THR A 276 -20.87 -8.58 16.00
N GLY A 277 -21.75 -7.59 15.74
CA GLY A 277 -22.56 -6.91 16.75
C GLY A 277 -21.91 -5.72 17.42
N HIS A 278 -20.81 -5.20 16.84
CA HIS A 278 -20.21 -3.91 17.20
C HIS A 278 -20.88 -2.76 16.43
N PHE A 279 -20.62 -1.52 16.85
CA PHE A 279 -21.15 -0.31 16.23
C PHE A 279 -22.70 -0.21 16.22
N ARG A 280 -23.38 -0.86 17.19
CA ARG A 280 -24.84 -0.76 17.29
C ARG A 280 -25.24 0.70 17.47
N HIS A 281 -26.14 1.18 16.61
CA HIS A 281 -26.64 2.55 16.58
C HIS A 281 -25.61 3.64 16.22
N ILE A 282 -24.34 3.28 15.91
CA ILE A 282 -23.29 4.22 15.56
C ILE A 282 -23.07 4.27 14.05
N VAL A 283 -22.93 3.10 13.42
CA VAL A 283 -22.73 2.98 11.98
C VAL A 283 -24.02 2.56 11.30
N THR A 284 -24.51 3.39 10.40
CA THR A 284 -25.75 3.21 9.65
C THR A 284 -25.50 2.88 8.19
N GLU A 285 -26.56 2.55 7.42
CA GLU A 285 -26.47 2.36 5.97
C GLU A 285 -25.92 3.60 5.24
N GLU A 286 -26.13 4.79 5.81
CA GLU A 286 -25.64 6.05 5.22
C GLU A 286 -24.11 6.15 5.27
N HIS A 287 -23.46 5.66 6.31
CA HIS A 287 -22.00 5.57 6.37
C HIS A 287 -21.46 4.67 5.25
N PHE A 288 -22.07 3.49 5.04
CA PHE A 288 -21.68 2.61 3.94
C PHE A 288 -21.96 3.24 2.56
N HIS A 289 -23.06 3.99 2.44
CA HIS A 289 -23.36 4.73 1.23
C HIS A 289 -22.31 5.80 0.92
N LEU A 290 -21.88 6.56 1.93
CA LEU A 290 -20.84 7.59 1.79
C LEU A 290 -19.46 6.99 1.47
N MET A 291 -19.05 5.93 2.19
CA MET A 291 -17.84 5.19 1.87
C MET A 291 -17.87 4.61 0.46
N GLY A 292 -19.03 4.05 0.05
CA GLY A 292 -19.24 3.54 -1.31
C GLY A 292 -19.21 4.62 -2.39
N LYS A 293 -19.63 5.85 -2.09
CA LYS A 293 -19.49 7.00 -3.01
C LYS A 293 -18.03 7.39 -3.19
N LEU A 294 -17.26 7.43 -2.10
CA LEU A 294 -15.84 7.73 -2.15
C LEU A 294 -15.07 6.64 -2.89
N MET A 295 -15.36 5.36 -2.61
CA MET A 295 -14.78 4.23 -3.36
C MET A 295 -15.09 4.35 -4.85
N HIS A 296 -16.34 4.68 -5.22
CA HIS A 296 -16.74 4.90 -6.62
C HIS A 296 -15.98 6.06 -7.28
N ALA A 297 -15.82 7.19 -6.58
CA ALA A 297 -15.05 8.32 -7.08
C ALA A 297 -13.58 7.96 -7.36
N PHE A 298 -12.98 7.15 -6.49
CA PHE A 298 -11.58 6.71 -6.67
C PHE A 298 -11.42 5.62 -7.74
N ILE A 299 -12.46 4.82 -8.04
CA ILE A 299 -12.47 3.94 -9.22
C ILE A 299 -12.35 4.77 -10.50
N ILE A 300 -13.12 5.86 -10.60
CA ILE A 300 -13.07 6.77 -11.75
C ILE A 300 -11.72 7.48 -11.82
N PHE A 301 -11.23 7.97 -10.69
CA PHE A 301 -9.94 8.66 -10.62
C PHE A 301 -8.78 7.72 -11.02
N TRP A 302 -8.75 6.50 -10.49
CA TRP A 302 -7.78 5.50 -10.88
C TRP A 302 -7.81 5.21 -12.39
N ALA A 303 -9.01 4.97 -12.94
CA ALA A 303 -9.17 4.68 -14.37
C ALA A 303 -8.68 5.84 -15.25
N TYR A 304 -8.98 7.08 -14.84
CA TYR A 304 -8.49 8.26 -15.53
C TYR A 304 -6.96 8.33 -15.54
N ILE A 305 -6.31 8.16 -14.40
CA ILE A 305 -4.84 8.24 -14.29
C ILE A 305 -4.18 7.09 -15.05
N ALA A 306 -4.65 5.84 -14.88
CA ALA A 306 -4.10 4.67 -15.56
C ALA A 306 -4.27 4.78 -17.08
N PHE A 307 -5.44 5.23 -17.55
CA PHE A 307 -5.68 5.46 -18.97
C PHE A 307 -4.81 6.58 -19.53
N CYS A 308 -4.72 7.72 -18.84
CA CYS A 308 -3.89 8.84 -19.30
C CYS A 308 -2.41 8.44 -19.40
N GLN A 309 -1.87 7.70 -18.43
CA GLN A 309 -0.49 7.22 -18.46
C GLN A 309 -0.28 6.29 -19.67
N PHE A 310 -1.16 5.32 -19.87
CA PHE A 310 -1.09 4.42 -21.02
C PHE A 310 -1.20 5.17 -22.35
N PHE A 311 -2.21 6.03 -22.47
CA PHE A 311 -2.51 6.76 -23.70
C PHE A 311 -1.36 7.69 -24.13
N LEU A 312 -0.78 8.43 -23.19
CA LEU A 312 0.32 9.35 -23.48
C LEU A 312 1.58 8.59 -23.96
N ILE A 313 1.93 7.49 -23.31
CA ILE A 313 3.07 6.64 -23.68
C ILE A 313 2.82 5.97 -25.03
N TRP A 314 1.61 5.43 -25.25
CA TRP A 314 1.22 4.83 -26.52
C TRP A 314 1.23 5.83 -27.67
N TYR A 315 0.68 7.04 -27.45
CA TYR A 315 0.62 8.10 -28.46
C TYR A 315 2.01 8.63 -28.83
N ALA A 316 2.87 8.87 -27.83
CA ALA A 316 4.23 9.39 -28.05
C ALA A 316 5.11 8.33 -28.74
N ASN A 317 4.87 7.06 -28.52
CA ASN A 317 5.56 5.89 -29.09
C ASN A 317 7.10 5.98 -29.00
N ILE A 318 7.61 6.51 -27.85
CA ILE A 318 9.04 6.58 -27.57
C ILE A 318 9.50 5.19 -27.10
N PRO A 319 10.51 4.55 -27.77
CA PRO A 319 10.90 3.17 -27.46
C PRO A 319 11.26 2.94 -25.99
N GLU A 320 11.96 3.89 -25.36
CA GLU A 320 12.36 3.83 -23.96
C GLU A 320 11.17 3.83 -23.00
N GLU A 321 10.07 4.48 -23.38
CA GLU A 321 8.87 4.56 -22.55
C GLU A 321 7.89 3.40 -22.80
N THR A 322 7.80 2.94 -24.06
CA THR A 322 6.84 1.87 -24.43
C THR A 322 7.21 0.50 -23.88
N GLN A 323 8.49 0.26 -23.57
CA GLN A 323 8.99 -1.02 -23.04
C GLN A 323 8.22 -1.52 -21.80
N PHE A 324 7.78 -0.63 -20.90
CA PHE A 324 7.00 -1.00 -19.73
C PHE A 324 5.71 -1.72 -20.10
N TYR A 325 4.99 -1.20 -21.09
CA TYR A 325 3.75 -1.81 -21.57
C TYR A 325 4.01 -2.97 -22.52
N ALA A 326 5.09 -2.95 -23.31
CA ALA A 326 5.46 -4.04 -24.20
C ALA A 326 5.65 -5.35 -23.43
N ILE A 327 6.38 -5.33 -22.33
CA ILE A 327 6.57 -6.48 -21.43
C ILE A 327 5.23 -7.01 -20.91
N ARG A 328 4.32 -6.10 -20.52
CA ARG A 328 3.02 -6.42 -19.94
C ARG A 328 1.93 -6.74 -20.96
N ASN A 329 2.22 -6.59 -22.24
CA ASN A 329 1.32 -6.93 -23.35
C ASN A 329 1.82 -8.13 -24.19
N THR A 330 2.88 -8.82 -23.74
CA THR A 330 3.40 -10.03 -24.38
C THR A 330 2.96 -11.29 -23.65
N GLY A 331 2.81 -12.39 -24.39
CA GLY A 331 2.46 -13.69 -23.83
C GLY A 331 1.15 -13.66 -23.02
N GLY A 332 1.17 -14.34 -21.87
CA GLY A 332 0.01 -14.40 -20.96
C GLY A 332 -0.34 -13.09 -20.25
N TRP A 333 0.59 -12.13 -20.18
CA TRP A 333 0.37 -10.84 -19.49
C TRP A 333 -0.67 -9.96 -20.18
N TRP A 334 -0.88 -10.14 -21.48
CA TRP A 334 -1.96 -9.49 -22.21
C TRP A 334 -3.34 -9.69 -21.56
N TYR A 335 -3.63 -10.91 -21.08
CA TYR A 335 -4.90 -11.21 -20.43
C TYR A 335 -5.04 -10.45 -19.09
N PHE A 336 -3.94 -10.28 -18.36
CA PHE A 336 -3.94 -9.47 -17.14
C PHE A 336 -4.18 -7.99 -17.42
N SER A 337 -3.53 -7.43 -18.45
CA SER A 337 -3.75 -6.05 -18.89
C SER A 337 -5.23 -5.81 -19.26
N LEU A 338 -5.81 -6.73 -20.03
CA LEU A 338 -7.22 -6.65 -20.41
C LEU A 338 -8.14 -6.83 -19.18
N ALA A 339 -7.83 -7.78 -18.30
CA ALA A 339 -8.58 -8.01 -17.08
C ALA A 339 -8.64 -6.75 -16.19
N LEU A 340 -7.53 -6.00 -16.05
CA LEU A 340 -7.51 -4.76 -15.28
C LEU A 340 -8.48 -3.72 -15.82
N VAL A 341 -8.58 -3.55 -17.14
CA VAL A 341 -9.53 -2.59 -17.72
C VAL A 341 -10.98 -2.90 -17.31
N PHE A 342 -11.37 -4.17 -17.36
CA PHE A 342 -12.73 -4.58 -17.05
C PHE A 342 -12.97 -4.74 -15.54
N LEU A 343 -12.09 -5.42 -14.84
CA LEU A 343 -12.30 -5.78 -13.43
C LEU A 343 -12.00 -4.62 -12.49
N HIS A 344 -11.02 -3.77 -12.81
CA HIS A 344 -10.68 -2.66 -11.91
C HIS A 344 -11.54 -1.42 -12.15
N PHE A 345 -12.06 -1.25 -13.36
CA PHE A 345 -12.92 -0.11 -13.69
C PHE A 345 -14.36 -0.54 -14.00
N ALA A 346 -14.61 -1.23 -15.12
CA ALA A 346 -15.96 -1.36 -15.66
C ALA A 346 -16.93 -2.08 -14.70
N VAL A 347 -16.52 -3.19 -14.11
CA VAL A 347 -17.38 -3.99 -13.22
C VAL A 347 -17.71 -3.23 -11.93
N PRO A 348 -16.77 -2.75 -11.10
CA PRO A 348 -17.11 -2.06 -9.86
C PRO A 348 -17.76 -0.69 -10.12
N PHE A 349 -17.42 0.00 -11.21
CA PHE A 349 -18.09 1.24 -11.63
C PHE A 349 -19.58 1.01 -11.88
N ALA A 350 -19.93 0.05 -12.75
CA ALA A 350 -21.32 -0.25 -13.10
C ALA A 350 -22.12 -0.71 -11.87
N PHE A 351 -21.52 -1.50 -10.99
CA PHE A 351 -22.19 -1.98 -9.80
C PHE A 351 -22.46 -0.88 -8.78
N LEU A 352 -21.51 0.03 -8.57
CA LEU A 352 -21.62 1.13 -7.62
C LEU A 352 -22.41 2.34 -8.15
N LEU A 353 -22.87 2.35 -9.41
CA LEU A 353 -23.83 3.35 -9.88
C LEU A 353 -25.13 3.30 -9.08
N LYS A 354 -25.60 2.11 -8.73
CA LYS A 354 -26.86 1.92 -8.02
C LYS A 354 -26.76 2.36 -6.56
N ARG A 355 -27.64 3.26 -6.10
CA ARG A 355 -27.71 3.71 -4.69
C ARG A 355 -27.91 2.55 -3.73
N ASN A 356 -28.81 1.63 -4.05
CA ASN A 356 -29.13 0.48 -3.20
C ASN A 356 -27.95 -0.47 -3.00
N ALA A 357 -27.06 -0.60 -4.00
CA ALA A 357 -25.84 -1.43 -3.87
C ALA A 357 -24.89 -0.88 -2.80
N LYS A 358 -24.79 0.45 -2.67
CA LYS A 358 -23.94 1.11 -1.68
C LYS A 358 -24.53 1.11 -0.26
N ARG A 359 -25.85 0.99 -0.11
CA ARG A 359 -26.55 0.92 1.18
C ARG A 359 -26.61 -0.51 1.73
N ASN A 360 -26.68 -1.49 0.84
CA ASN A 360 -26.71 -2.91 1.27
C ASN A 360 -25.34 -3.35 1.75
N LEU A 361 -25.23 -3.65 3.06
CA LEU A 361 -23.99 -4.05 3.70
C LEU A 361 -23.30 -5.22 3.01
N ASN A 362 -24.03 -6.27 2.65
CA ASN A 362 -23.43 -7.44 1.99
C ASN A 362 -22.92 -7.11 0.60
N ALA A 363 -23.68 -6.30 -0.15
CA ALA A 363 -23.32 -5.90 -1.51
C ALA A 363 -22.07 -5.01 -1.51
N VAL A 364 -22.02 -3.99 -0.65
CA VAL A 364 -20.86 -3.09 -0.59
C VAL A 364 -19.60 -3.80 -0.07
N MET A 365 -19.74 -4.74 0.87
CA MET A 365 -18.62 -5.58 1.33
C MET A 365 -18.13 -6.51 0.22
N ALA A 366 -19.01 -7.11 -0.57
CA ALA A 366 -18.62 -7.97 -1.68
C ALA A 366 -17.84 -7.17 -2.75
N VAL A 367 -18.30 -5.96 -3.09
CA VAL A 367 -17.57 -5.07 -4.01
C VAL A 367 -16.24 -4.61 -3.41
N ALA A 368 -16.19 -4.31 -2.11
CA ALA A 368 -14.95 -3.92 -1.45
C ALA A 368 -13.91 -5.07 -1.45
N ALA A 369 -14.34 -6.31 -1.19
CA ALA A 369 -13.47 -7.49 -1.31
C ALA A 369 -12.97 -7.69 -2.74
N PHE A 370 -13.87 -7.52 -3.72
CA PHE A 370 -13.51 -7.59 -5.15
C PHE A 370 -12.48 -6.52 -5.52
N VAL A 371 -12.68 -5.26 -5.11
CA VAL A 371 -11.77 -4.14 -5.36
C VAL A 371 -10.37 -4.40 -4.78
N ILE A 372 -10.27 -4.94 -3.55
CA ILE A 372 -8.97 -5.32 -2.99
C ILE A 372 -8.31 -6.42 -3.82
N GLY A 373 -9.06 -7.44 -4.23
CA GLY A 373 -8.53 -8.51 -5.07
C GLY A 373 -7.98 -7.99 -6.40
N VAL A 374 -8.67 -7.01 -7.01
CA VAL A 374 -8.22 -6.43 -8.28
C VAL A 374 -7.06 -5.43 -8.07
N HIS A 375 -7.00 -4.73 -6.95
CA HIS A 375 -5.81 -3.93 -6.59
C HIS A 375 -4.57 -4.82 -6.38
N MET A 376 -4.74 -5.99 -5.76
CA MET A 376 -3.66 -6.99 -5.70
C MET A 376 -3.23 -7.44 -7.11
N LEU A 377 -4.19 -7.67 -8.02
CA LEU A 377 -3.90 -8.01 -9.41
C LEU A 377 -3.14 -6.88 -10.13
N GLU A 378 -3.47 -5.62 -9.87
CA GLU A 378 -2.77 -4.45 -10.40
C GLU A 378 -1.30 -4.43 -9.95
N LEU A 379 -1.05 -4.57 -8.65
CA LEU A 379 0.32 -4.59 -8.11
C LEU A 379 1.11 -5.83 -8.61
N TYR A 380 0.44 -6.96 -8.74
CA TYR A 380 1.01 -8.17 -9.34
C TYR A 380 1.44 -7.91 -10.78
N TRP A 381 0.58 -7.30 -11.59
CA TRP A 381 0.85 -6.90 -12.96
C TRP A 381 1.98 -5.84 -13.06
N MET A 382 2.15 -4.98 -12.05
CA MET A 382 3.23 -3.99 -12.02
C MET A 382 4.59 -4.62 -11.68
N ILE A 383 4.65 -5.62 -10.79
CA ILE A 383 5.89 -6.13 -10.19
C ILE A 383 6.35 -7.42 -10.84
N ILE A 384 5.49 -8.40 -11.00
CA ILE A 384 5.88 -9.76 -11.37
C ILE A 384 6.37 -9.92 -12.82
N PRO A 385 5.93 -9.15 -13.82
CA PRO A 385 6.54 -9.18 -15.15
C PRO A 385 8.04 -8.86 -15.15
N GLU A 386 8.51 -8.01 -14.25
CA GLU A 386 9.94 -7.70 -14.12
C GLU A 386 10.75 -8.92 -13.62
N ARG A 387 10.16 -9.80 -12.79
CA ARG A 387 10.76 -11.09 -12.41
C ARG A 387 11.05 -11.93 -13.64
N GLY A 388 10.11 -12.03 -14.59
CA GLY A 388 10.27 -12.75 -15.85
C GLY A 388 11.40 -12.17 -16.70
N ARG A 389 11.51 -10.84 -16.77
CA ARG A 389 12.60 -10.17 -17.47
C ARG A 389 13.95 -10.41 -16.80
N ALA A 390 14.03 -10.30 -15.47
CA ALA A 390 15.27 -10.37 -14.73
C ALA A 390 15.84 -11.80 -14.59
N LEU A 391 14.99 -12.84 -14.56
CA LEU A 391 15.42 -14.19 -14.23
C LEU A 391 15.28 -15.19 -15.37
N TYR A 392 14.37 -14.97 -16.32
CA TYR A 392 13.98 -15.97 -17.30
C TYR A 392 14.10 -15.53 -18.75
N GLU A 393 14.48 -14.29 -19.03
CA GLU A 393 14.60 -13.70 -20.37
C GLU A 393 13.43 -14.06 -21.30
N PHE A 394 12.20 -14.14 -20.76
CA PHE A 394 11.01 -14.58 -21.50
C PHE A 394 11.23 -15.89 -22.32
N SER A 395 11.91 -16.85 -21.73
CA SER A 395 12.14 -18.17 -22.35
C SER A 395 10.88 -18.70 -23.03
N THR A 396 11.01 -19.14 -24.25
CA THR A 396 9.92 -19.66 -25.07
C THR A 396 9.35 -21.00 -24.56
N ALA A 397 10.05 -21.69 -23.67
CA ALA A 397 9.60 -22.92 -23.04
C ALA A 397 9.28 -22.66 -21.55
N PRO A 398 7.98 -22.68 -21.15
CA PRO A 398 7.61 -22.51 -19.76
C PRO A 398 8.13 -23.71 -18.93
N ASP A 399 9.07 -23.45 -18.04
CA ASP A 399 9.44 -24.41 -17.00
C ASP A 399 8.30 -24.49 -15.99
N THR A 400 7.48 -25.54 -16.11
CA THR A 400 6.33 -25.76 -15.22
C THR A 400 6.74 -25.84 -13.74
N GLY A 401 7.92 -26.36 -13.43
CA GLY A 401 8.42 -26.44 -12.06
C GLY A 401 8.67 -25.06 -11.45
N ARG A 402 9.29 -24.17 -12.23
CA ARG A 402 9.51 -22.77 -11.83
C ARG A 402 8.20 -22.02 -11.64
N PHE A 403 7.26 -22.18 -12.56
CA PHE A 403 5.95 -21.53 -12.48
C PHE A 403 5.20 -21.88 -11.18
N PHE A 404 5.11 -23.17 -10.84
CA PHE A 404 4.46 -23.60 -9.60
C PHE A 404 5.20 -23.12 -8.34
N ARG A 405 6.54 -23.17 -8.35
CA ARG A 405 7.36 -22.64 -7.26
C ARG A 405 7.08 -21.15 -7.04
N ASP A 406 7.04 -20.37 -8.10
CA ASP A 406 6.86 -18.92 -8.03
C ASP A 406 5.46 -18.54 -7.51
N ILE A 407 4.41 -19.26 -7.91
CA ILE A 407 3.07 -19.10 -7.35
C ILE A 407 3.04 -19.43 -5.84
N LEU A 408 3.74 -20.48 -5.42
CA LEU A 408 3.85 -20.82 -4.00
C LEU A 408 4.59 -19.73 -3.22
N PHE A 409 5.61 -19.14 -3.81
CA PHE A 409 6.32 -17.99 -3.22
C PHE A 409 5.44 -16.76 -3.11
N ASP A 410 4.63 -16.46 -4.14
CA ASP A 410 3.69 -15.34 -4.11
C ASP A 410 2.65 -15.54 -2.98
N GLY A 411 2.09 -16.74 -2.85
CA GLY A 411 1.17 -17.09 -1.79
C GLY A 411 1.81 -17.05 -0.40
N LEU A 412 3.01 -17.59 -0.25
CA LEU A 412 3.75 -17.58 1.02
C LEU A 412 4.06 -16.15 1.48
N ALA A 413 4.58 -15.30 0.61
CA ALA A 413 4.86 -13.91 0.92
C ALA A 413 3.59 -13.18 1.34
N PHE A 414 2.51 -13.31 0.55
CA PHE A 414 1.22 -12.70 0.89
C PHE A 414 0.68 -13.15 2.25
N LEU A 415 0.69 -14.45 2.54
CA LEU A 415 0.24 -14.99 3.82
C LEU A 415 1.11 -14.53 5.00
N THR A 416 2.40 -14.36 4.80
CA THR A 416 3.32 -13.79 5.80
C THR A 416 2.89 -12.39 6.20
N PHE A 417 2.71 -11.52 5.22
CA PHE A 417 2.29 -10.14 5.47
C PHE A 417 0.86 -10.07 6.03
N ALA A 418 -0.07 -10.85 5.49
CA ALA A 418 -1.45 -10.93 5.98
C ALA A 418 -1.50 -11.40 7.45
N GLY A 419 -0.68 -12.38 7.82
CA GLY A 419 -0.58 -12.88 9.18
C GLY A 419 -0.07 -11.81 10.15
N VAL A 420 1.04 -11.18 9.84
CA VAL A 420 1.62 -10.12 10.68
C VAL A 420 0.66 -8.91 10.75
N TYR A 421 0.18 -8.44 9.62
CA TYR A 421 -0.74 -7.29 9.55
C TYR A 421 -2.03 -7.55 10.33
N GLY A 422 -2.69 -8.69 10.10
CA GLY A 422 -3.94 -9.06 10.76
C GLY A 422 -3.78 -9.21 12.26
N PHE A 423 -2.69 -9.84 12.74
CA PHE A 423 -2.41 -9.97 14.16
C PHE A 423 -2.23 -8.60 14.85
N PHE A 424 -1.40 -7.72 14.27
CA PHE A 424 -1.16 -6.40 14.86
C PHE A 424 -2.39 -5.50 14.75
N LEU A 425 -3.16 -5.59 13.68
CA LEU A 425 -4.42 -4.83 13.53
C LEU A 425 -5.45 -5.23 14.59
N ILE A 426 -5.69 -6.53 14.81
CA ILE A 426 -6.58 -7.00 15.87
C ILE A 426 -6.09 -6.53 17.24
N ARG A 427 -4.78 -6.54 17.48
CA ARG A 427 -4.18 -6.02 18.72
C ARG A 427 -4.48 -4.53 18.92
N GLN A 428 -4.38 -3.72 17.87
CA GLN A 428 -4.68 -2.28 17.94
C GLN A 428 -6.19 -2.03 18.16
N LEU A 429 -7.05 -2.76 17.45
CA LEU A 429 -8.51 -2.68 17.63
C LEU A 429 -8.95 -3.07 19.06
N ASN A 430 -8.26 -4.02 19.69
CA ASN A 430 -8.56 -4.43 21.08
C ASN A 430 -8.03 -3.43 22.12
N LYS A 431 -6.99 -2.67 21.79
CA LYS A 431 -6.34 -1.74 22.73
C LYS A 431 -7.12 -0.45 22.92
N HIS A 432 -7.82 0.01 21.90
CA HIS A 432 -8.47 1.31 21.87
C HIS A 432 -9.98 1.17 21.60
N SER A 433 -10.75 2.24 21.91
CA SER A 433 -12.15 2.34 21.49
C SER A 433 -12.25 2.26 19.95
N LEU A 434 -13.28 1.62 19.43
CA LEU A 434 -13.54 1.45 18.00
C LEU A 434 -13.96 2.77 17.32
N TYR A 435 -14.40 3.76 18.08
CA TYR A 435 -14.76 5.09 17.59
C TYR A 435 -14.28 6.19 18.57
N PRO A 436 -14.07 7.43 18.10
CA PRO A 436 -13.71 8.57 18.96
C PRO A 436 -14.90 8.99 19.82
N CYS A 437 -14.95 8.56 21.09
CA CYS A 437 -16.07 8.85 21.99
C CYS A 437 -16.09 10.29 22.51
N GLY A 438 -14.95 10.98 22.54
CA GLY A 438 -14.83 12.38 22.98
C GLY A 438 -14.91 13.42 21.86
N ASP A 439 -15.15 13.03 20.59
CA ASP A 439 -15.28 14.03 19.52
C ASP A 439 -16.67 14.69 19.55
N PRO A 440 -16.75 16.01 19.69
CA PRO A 440 -18.03 16.74 19.80
C PRO A 440 -18.91 16.62 18.52
N ARG A 441 -18.35 16.19 17.39
CA ARG A 441 -19.08 15.95 16.14
C ARG A 441 -19.62 14.52 16.02
N LEU A 442 -19.45 13.68 17.03
CA LEU A 442 -19.91 12.30 17.00
C LEU A 442 -21.43 12.22 16.83
N GLU A 443 -22.18 13.09 17.50
CA GLU A 443 -23.64 13.16 17.41
C GLU A 443 -24.13 13.47 15.97
N GLU A 444 -23.45 14.40 15.28
CA GLU A 444 -23.70 14.70 13.88
C GLU A 444 -23.36 13.52 12.97
N SER A 445 -22.26 12.82 13.28
CA SER A 445 -21.84 11.63 12.54
C SER A 445 -22.87 10.51 12.63
N VAL A 446 -23.31 10.17 13.83
CA VAL A 446 -24.27 9.07 14.08
C VAL A 446 -25.62 9.32 13.42
N ASN A 447 -26.06 10.58 13.36
CA ASN A 447 -27.33 10.98 12.77
C ASN A 447 -27.21 11.46 11.32
N VAL A 448 -26.13 11.10 10.62
CA VAL A 448 -25.90 11.50 9.23
C VAL A 448 -26.98 10.97 8.29
N VAL A 449 -27.47 11.85 7.41
CA VAL A 449 -28.44 11.57 6.33
C VAL A 449 -27.85 12.09 5.02
N SER A 450 -27.88 11.29 3.93
CA SER A 450 -27.30 11.62 2.62
C SER A 450 -28.23 11.33 1.45
#